data_f6007d84332d37b4ce445b222b6f9d22
#
_entry.id   f6007d84332d37b4ce445b222b6f9d22
#
_cell.length_a   1.000
_cell.length_b   1.000
_cell.length_c   1.000
_cell.angle_alpha   90.00
_cell.angle_beta   90.00
_cell.angle_gamma   90.00
#
_symmetry.space_group_name_H-M   'P 1'
#
loop_
_entity.id
_entity.type
_entity.pdbx_description
1 polymer ?
#
loop_
_entity_poly.entity_id
_entity_poly.type
_entity_poly.pdbx_seq_one_letter_code
_entity_poly.pdbx_strand_id
1 'polypeptide(L)'
;ELKAGQTYYWKVRSWDKEDSPSRWSCIHTFGMGLLSEKDWSNAKWIALEKDRKDEIVTIGLHGLANVDRELKGKKIGMYRLPQFRKEFTVQKPVKRATAYVSGLGHFDMFLNGEKVGNNFLDPGWTKYDKCALYVTFDLSGQLKQGGNAIGVMLGNGFFNIPRERYFKLLASYGAPRLLMKIQIEYADGSTQDIVTGTD
;
A
#
# COMPACT_ATOMS: atom_id res chain seq x y z
N GLU A 1 1.75 -25.17 4.36
CA GLU A 1 2.28 -24.04 3.58
C GLU A 1 1.33 -22.85 3.68
N LEU A 2 1.86 -21.64 3.91
CA LEU A 2 1.06 -20.42 4.01
C LEU A 2 0.62 -19.97 2.60
N LYS A 3 -0.65 -19.53 2.47
CA LYS A 3 -1.23 -19.05 1.22
C LYS A 3 -1.63 -17.59 1.34
N ALA A 4 -1.43 -16.81 0.27
CA ALA A 4 -1.78 -15.40 0.21
C ALA A 4 -3.25 -15.15 0.57
N GLY A 5 -3.50 -14.08 1.32
CA GLY A 5 -4.85 -13.66 1.71
C GLY A 5 -5.60 -14.56 2.68
N GLN A 6 -5.03 -15.69 3.11
CA GLN A 6 -5.71 -16.59 4.04
C GLN A 6 -5.55 -16.18 5.50
N THR A 7 -6.56 -16.48 6.30
CA THR A 7 -6.53 -16.33 7.76
C THR A 7 -6.07 -17.63 8.38
N TYR A 8 -5.12 -17.55 9.29
CA TYR A 8 -4.57 -18.65 10.06
C TYR A 8 -4.89 -18.48 11.53
N TYR A 9 -5.05 -19.61 12.21
CA TYR A 9 -5.37 -19.67 13.63
C TYR A 9 -4.20 -20.31 14.37
N TRP A 10 -3.83 -19.75 15.50
CA TRP A 10 -2.74 -20.28 16.31
C TRP A 10 -3.05 -20.20 17.80
N LYS A 11 -2.44 -21.08 18.54
CA LYS A 11 -2.43 -21.09 19.99
C LYS A 11 -1.09 -21.65 20.45
N VAL A 12 -0.69 -21.30 21.66
CA VAL A 12 0.59 -21.73 22.25
C VAL A 12 0.36 -22.34 23.63
N ARG A 13 1.27 -23.20 24.02
CA ARG A 13 1.49 -23.61 25.39
C ARG A 13 2.98 -23.79 25.64
N SER A 14 3.38 -23.67 26.88
CA SER A 14 4.75 -23.89 27.34
C SER A 14 4.84 -25.17 28.16
N TRP A 15 6.04 -25.65 28.36
CA TRP A 15 6.37 -26.74 29.27
C TRP A 15 7.31 -26.17 30.34
N ASP A 16 7.11 -26.59 31.59
CA ASP A 16 8.00 -26.24 32.68
C ASP A 16 9.25 -27.13 32.69
N LYS A 17 10.10 -26.97 33.70
CA LYS A 17 11.34 -27.74 33.86
C LYS A 17 11.13 -29.24 34.18
N GLU A 18 9.91 -29.62 34.60
CA GLU A 18 9.47 -30.99 34.83
C GLU A 18 8.72 -31.59 33.62
N ASP A 19 8.78 -30.95 32.45
CA ASP A 19 8.05 -31.33 31.21
C ASP A 19 6.51 -31.34 31.37
N SER A 20 5.97 -30.62 32.34
CA SER A 20 4.53 -30.47 32.55
C SER A 20 3.99 -29.35 31.67
N PRO A 21 2.96 -29.61 30.82
CA PRO A 21 2.44 -28.60 29.92
C PRO A 21 1.51 -27.62 30.64
N SER A 22 1.63 -26.32 30.30
CA SER A 22 0.66 -25.31 30.66
C SER A 22 -0.70 -25.54 29.96
N ARG A 23 -1.73 -24.80 30.38
CA ARG A 23 -2.95 -24.69 29.56
C ARG A 23 -2.65 -24.03 28.23
N TRP A 24 -3.42 -24.37 27.21
CA TRP A 24 -3.38 -23.65 25.94
C TRP A 24 -3.76 -22.19 26.12
N SER A 25 -3.10 -21.28 25.37
CA SER A 25 -3.56 -19.91 25.23
C SER A 25 -4.93 -19.84 24.54
N CYS A 26 -5.56 -18.67 24.56
CA CYS A 26 -6.66 -18.38 23.66
C CYS A 26 -6.22 -18.59 22.19
N ILE A 27 -7.18 -18.86 21.32
CA ILE A 27 -6.94 -18.90 19.87
C ILE A 27 -6.79 -17.45 19.38
N HIS A 28 -5.71 -17.20 18.67
CA HIS A 28 -5.46 -15.94 17.97
C HIS A 28 -5.41 -16.18 16.46
N THR A 29 -5.56 -15.11 15.70
CA THR A 29 -5.55 -15.17 14.23
C THR A 29 -4.56 -14.20 13.65
N PHE A 30 -4.07 -14.50 12.44
CA PHE A 30 -3.42 -13.53 11.56
C PHE A 30 -3.85 -13.77 10.11
N GLY A 31 -3.92 -12.69 9.33
CA GLY A 31 -4.11 -12.77 7.88
C GLY A 31 -2.77 -12.79 7.17
N MET A 32 -2.61 -13.71 6.23
CA MET A 32 -1.42 -13.72 5.36
C MET A 32 -1.55 -12.61 4.32
N GLY A 33 -0.45 -11.87 4.10
CA GLY A 33 -0.37 -10.87 3.04
C GLY A 33 -0.31 -11.50 1.65
N LEU A 34 -0.11 -10.68 0.62
CA LEU A 34 0.18 -11.12 -0.74
C LEU A 34 1.65 -11.56 -0.81
N LEU A 35 1.93 -12.71 -1.40
CA LEU A 35 3.24 -13.36 -1.40
C LEU A 35 3.97 -13.22 -2.74
N SER A 36 3.23 -12.91 -3.81
CA SER A 36 3.77 -12.82 -5.16
C SER A 36 3.02 -11.78 -6.00
N GLU A 37 3.60 -11.41 -7.14
CA GLU A 37 2.93 -10.52 -8.10
C GLU A 37 1.59 -11.07 -8.61
N LYS A 38 1.46 -12.38 -8.71
CA LYS A 38 0.22 -13.04 -9.16
C LYS A 38 -0.95 -12.80 -8.21
N ASP A 39 -0.66 -12.60 -6.93
CA ASP A 39 -1.68 -12.38 -5.90
C ASP A 39 -2.35 -11.00 -6.02
N TRP A 40 -1.80 -10.09 -6.83
CA TRP A 40 -2.38 -8.77 -7.11
C TRP A 40 -3.51 -8.80 -8.14
N SER A 41 -3.89 -9.96 -8.69
CA SER A 41 -5.05 -10.12 -9.59
C SER A 41 -5.05 -9.15 -10.79
N ASN A 42 -3.92 -9.00 -11.46
CA ASN A 42 -3.72 -8.08 -12.58
C ASN A 42 -3.84 -6.58 -12.24
N ALA A 43 -3.80 -6.19 -10.97
CA ALA A 43 -3.68 -4.79 -10.58
C ALA A 43 -2.49 -4.13 -11.28
N LYS A 44 -2.66 -2.89 -11.72
CA LYS A 44 -1.63 -2.13 -12.42
C LYS A 44 -1.28 -0.87 -11.63
N TRP A 45 -0.01 -0.50 -11.66
CA TRP A 45 0.42 0.81 -11.20
C TRP A 45 -0.23 1.90 -12.04
N ILE A 46 -0.94 2.82 -11.40
CA ILE A 46 -1.55 3.99 -12.05
C ILE A 46 -0.89 5.28 -11.56
N ALA A 47 -0.79 6.27 -12.43
CA ALA A 47 -0.24 7.58 -12.15
C ALA A 47 -1.05 8.65 -12.88
N LEU A 48 -1.09 9.87 -12.36
CA LEU A 48 -1.73 11.01 -13.01
C LEU A 48 -0.84 11.60 -14.11
N GLU A 49 0.46 11.64 -13.88
CA GLU A 49 1.45 12.23 -14.77
C GLU A 49 2.47 11.20 -15.25
N LYS A 50 3.07 11.48 -16.39
CA LYS A 50 4.25 10.72 -16.86
C LYS A 50 5.50 11.13 -16.09
N ASP A 51 6.45 10.21 -16.01
CA ASP A 51 7.75 10.50 -15.42
C ASP A 51 8.47 11.60 -16.21
N ARG A 52 9.03 12.56 -15.50
CA ARG A 52 9.97 13.55 -16.02
C ARG A 52 11.37 12.96 -15.95
N LYS A 53 11.79 12.25 -17.00
CA LYS A 53 13.00 11.42 -17.00
C LYS A 53 14.29 12.19 -16.67
N ASP A 54 14.37 13.45 -17.05
CA ASP A 54 15.49 14.36 -16.77
C ASP A 54 15.57 14.78 -15.30
N GLU A 55 14.47 14.61 -14.55
CA GLU A 55 14.40 14.88 -13.12
C GLU A 55 14.63 13.64 -12.25
N ILE A 56 14.72 12.44 -12.85
CA ILE A 56 14.92 11.20 -12.08
C ILE A 56 16.33 11.19 -11.46
N VAL A 57 16.36 11.05 -10.14
CA VAL A 57 17.57 10.96 -9.33
C VAL A 57 17.37 9.88 -8.29
N THR A 58 17.97 8.72 -8.52
CA THR A 58 17.78 7.52 -7.69
C THR A 58 18.84 7.37 -6.59
N ILE A 59 19.82 8.24 -6.59
CA ILE A 59 20.89 8.22 -5.58
C ILE A 59 20.42 9.05 -4.38
N GLY A 60 20.16 8.38 -3.26
CA GLY A 60 19.93 9.06 -1.98
C GLY A 60 21.21 9.77 -1.54
N LEU A 61 21.30 11.05 -1.83
CA LEU A 61 22.50 11.86 -1.60
C LEU A 61 22.41 12.54 -0.25
N HIS A 62 22.66 11.81 0.82
CA HIS A 62 22.86 12.41 2.13
C HIS A 62 24.27 12.98 2.22
N GLY A 63 24.39 14.30 2.17
CA GLY A 63 25.64 14.99 2.53
C GLY A 63 26.81 14.85 1.55
N LEU A 64 26.58 14.54 0.29
CA LEU A 64 27.65 14.46 -0.70
C LEU A 64 28.02 15.86 -1.23
N ALA A 65 29.28 16.23 -1.08
CA ALA A 65 29.86 17.47 -1.62
C ALA A 65 29.75 17.60 -3.15
N ASN A 66 29.38 16.52 -3.85
CA ASN A 66 29.29 16.44 -5.30
C ASN A 66 27.86 16.51 -5.86
N VAL A 67 26.84 16.67 -4.99
CA VAL A 67 25.42 16.75 -5.42
C VAL A 67 25.22 17.82 -6.49
N ASP A 68 25.84 19.00 -6.30
CA ASP A 68 25.70 20.10 -7.26
C ASP A 68 26.37 19.81 -8.60
N ARG A 69 27.40 18.98 -8.63
CA ARG A 69 28.07 18.56 -9.88
C ARG A 69 27.26 17.53 -10.65
N GLU A 70 26.69 16.54 -9.97
CA GLU A 70 25.88 15.46 -10.59
C GLU A 70 24.50 15.95 -11.00
N LEU A 71 23.97 16.92 -10.26
CA LEU A 71 22.64 17.51 -10.52
C LEU A 71 22.73 18.85 -11.25
N LYS A 72 23.87 19.18 -11.85
CA LYS A 72 24.12 20.46 -12.53
C LYS A 72 22.98 20.78 -13.52
N GLY A 73 22.18 21.80 -13.17
CA GLY A 73 21.06 22.26 -13.98
C GLY A 73 19.77 21.44 -13.85
N LYS A 74 19.74 20.34 -13.10
CA LYS A 74 18.50 19.58 -12.86
C LYS A 74 17.65 20.25 -11.79
N LYS A 75 16.40 20.53 -12.11
CA LYS A 75 15.36 20.96 -11.17
C LYS A 75 14.41 19.78 -10.96
N ILE A 76 14.35 19.28 -9.72
CA ILE A 76 13.34 18.30 -9.34
C ILE A 76 12.13 19.07 -8.83
N GLY A 77 11.07 19.10 -9.62
CA GLY A 77 9.81 19.75 -9.25
C GLY A 77 8.86 18.77 -8.55
N MET A 78 7.85 19.31 -7.87
CA MET A 78 6.75 18.50 -7.35
C MET A 78 5.84 18.03 -8.48
N TYR A 79 5.38 16.80 -8.40
CA TYR A 79 4.24 16.33 -9.18
C TYR A 79 2.94 16.80 -8.54
N ARG A 80 1.87 16.89 -9.33
CA ARG A 80 0.53 17.16 -8.83
C ARG A 80 0.09 16.01 -7.92
N LEU A 81 -0.67 16.34 -6.88
CA LEU A 81 -1.24 15.34 -5.98
C LEU A 81 -2.43 14.66 -6.66
N PRO A 82 -2.31 13.39 -7.10
CA PRO A 82 -3.42 12.70 -7.72
C PRO A 82 -4.48 12.33 -6.69
N GLN A 83 -5.73 12.39 -7.13
CA GLN A 83 -6.88 11.83 -6.43
C GLN A 83 -7.49 10.78 -7.36
N PHE A 84 -7.35 9.53 -6.99
CA PHE A 84 -7.94 8.41 -7.71
C PHE A 84 -9.27 8.05 -7.06
N ARG A 85 -10.26 7.70 -7.89
CA ARG A 85 -11.57 7.28 -7.43
C ARG A 85 -12.10 6.17 -8.33
N LYS A 86 -12.68 5.14 -7.70
CA LYS A 86 -13.37 4.05 -8.39
C LYS A 86 -14.67 3.70 -7.67
N GLU A 87 -15.74 3.56 -8.43
CA GLU A 87 -17.01 3.00 -7.96
C GLU A 87 -17.07 1.51 -8.25
N PHE A 88 -17.71 0.77 -7.36
CA PHE A 88 -17.92 -0.66 -7.52
C PHE A 88 -19.16 -1.13 -6.75
N THR A 89 -19.70 -2.27 -7.14
CA THR A 89 -20.89 -2.84 -6.53
C THR A 89 -20.54 -4.10 -5.75
N VAL A 90 -21.02 -4.17 -4.51
CA VAL A 90 -20.98 -5.36 -3.65
C VAL A 90 -22.33 -6.06 -3.75
N GLN A 91 -22.35 -7.23 -4.38
CA GLN A 91 -23.61 -7.90 -4.75
C GLN A 91 -24.18 -8.80 -3.65
N LYS A 92 -23.33 -9.28 -2.74
CA LYS A 92 -23.69 -10.30 -1.74
C LYS A 92 -23.24 -9.88 -0.35
N PRO A 93 -23.74 -10.52 0.72
CA PRO A 93 -23.24 -10.29 2.07
C PRO A 93 -21.75 -10.57 2.17
N VAL A 94 -21.01 -9.59 2.68
CA VAL A 94 -19.55 -9.67 2.87
C VAL A 94 -19.25 -10.48 4.11
N LYS A 95 -18.37 -11.48 3.98
CA LYS A 95 -17.77 -12.21 5.10
C LYS A 95 -16.48 -11.52 5.55
N ARG A 96 -15.64 -11.14 4.59
CA ARG A 96 -14.38 -10.44 4.83
C ARG A 96 -14.00 -9.59 3.63
N ALA A 97 -13.40 -8.45 3.88
CA ALA A 97 -12.82 -7.63 2.83
C ALA A 97 -11.49 -7.04 3.28
N THR A 98 -10.46 -7.20 2.46
CA THR A 98 -9.11 -6.69 2.75
C THR A 98 -8.61 -5.86 1.59
N ALA A 99 -8.18 -4.63 1.88
CA ALA A 99 -7.46 -3.81 0.92
C ALA A 99 -5.95 -3.99 1.11
N TYR A 100 -5.24 -4.16 0.01
CA TYR A 100 -3.78 -4.14 -0.09
C TYR A 100 -3.41 -2.92 -0.91
N VAL A 101 -2.68 -1.98 -0.33
CA VAL A 101 -2.43 -0.66 -0.94
C VAL A 101 -0.95 -0.32 -0.87
N SER A 102 -0.36 -0.07 -2.02
CA SER A 102 1.01 0.43 -2.14
C SER A 102 1.00 1.78 -2.84
N GLY A 103 1.51 2.81 -2.15
CA GLY A 103 1.73 4.13 -2.73
C GLY A 103 3.22 4.36 -2.95
N LEU A 104 3.62 4.67 -4.16
CA LEU A 104 4.92 5.30 -4.40
C LEU A 104 4.74 6.81 -4.21
N GLY A 105 5.01 7.24 -2.99
CA GLY A 105 4.54 8.45 -2.34
C GLY A 105 3.72 8.08 -1.10
N HIS A 106 3.23 9.05 -0.34
CA HIS A 106 2.34 8.80 0.79
C HIS A 106 0.88 8.88 0.35
N PHE A 107 0.00 8.08 0.98
CA PHE A 107 -1.41 8.09 0.64
C PHE A 107 -2.33 8.17 1.85
N ASP A 108 -3.51 8.73 1.62
CA ASP A 108 -4.71 8.56 2.44
C ASP A 108 -5.80 7.88 1.61
N MET A 109 -6.45 6.87 2.19
CA MET A 109 -7.53 6.11 1.55
C MET A 109 -8.87 6.41 2.22
N PHE A 110 -9.92 6.49 1.41
CA PHE A 110 -11.28 6.77 1.83
C PHE A 110 -12.24 5.76 1.21
N LEU A 111 -13.17 5.24 1.99
CA LEU A 111 -14.25 4.39 1.52
C LEU A 111 -15.60 5.06 1.84
N ASN A 112 -16.41 5.30 0.82
CA ASN A 112 -17.72 5.97 0.94
C ASN A 112 -17.66 7.34 1.65
N GLY A 113 -16.54 8.07 1.49
CA GLY A 113 -16.30 9.37 2.09
C GLY A 113 -15.62 9.33 3.47
N GLU A 114 -15.52 8.18 4.10
CA GLU A 114 -14.88 8.01 5.41
C GLU A 114 -13.42 7.57 5.25
N LYS A 115 -12.50 8.16 6.04
CA LYS A 115 -11.09 7.76 6.04
C LYS A 115 -10.96 6.31 6.53
N VAL A 116 -10.16 5.52 5.81
CA VAL A 116 -9.86 4.14 6.16
C VAL A 116 -8.60 4.10 7.02
N GLY A 117 -8.74 3.50 8.21
CA GLY A 117 -7.64 3.42 9.17
C GLY A 117 -7.32 4.75 9.84
N ASN A 118 -6.33 4.71 10.72
CA ASN A 118 -5.84 5.87 11.47
C ASN A 118 -4.34 6.11 11.27
N ASN A 119 -3.77 5.49 10.26
CA ASN A 119 -2.35 5.63 9.94
C ASN A 119 -2.04 7.01 9.36
N PHE A 120 -0.77 7.39 9.47
CA PHE A 120 -0.21 8.59 8.86
C PHE A 120 1.02 8.22 8.05
N LEU A 121 1.20 8.88 6.90
CA LEU A 121 2.37 8.76 6.04
C LEU A 121 2.62 7.32 5.54
N ASP A 122 1.54 6.60 5.21
CA ASP A 122 1.62 5.28 4.60
C ASP A 122 2.02 5.34 3.10
N PRO A 123 2.74 4.33 2.62
CA PRO A 123 3.50 3.33 3.33
C PRO A 123 4.82 3.88 3.87
N GLY A 124 5.52 3.10 4.70
CA GLY A 124 6.83 3.46 5.18
C GLY A 124 7.86 3.63 4.04
N TRP A 125 8.87 4.43 4.28
CA TRP A 125 9.96 4.69 3.33
C TRP A 125 10.84 3.47 3.11
N THR A 126 11.20 3.22 1.85
CA THR A 126 12.12 2.16 1.43
C THR A 126 13.09 2.67 0.38
N LYS A 127 14.02 1.83 -0.02
CA LYS A 127 14.83 2.06 -1.22
C LYS A 127 13.98 1.64 -2.44
N TYR A 128 13.28 2.60 -3.03
CA TYR A 128 12.23 2.36 -4.03
C TYR A 128 12.71 1.71 -5.34
N ASP A 129 14.02 1.76 -5.64
CA ASP A 129 14.62 1.01 -6.75
C ASP A 129 14.80 -0.49 -6.44
N LYS A 130 14.53 -0.89 -5.18
CA LYS A 130 14.64 -2.28 -4.73
C LYS A 130 13.31 -2.86 -4.27
N CYS A 131 12.57 -2.11 -3.47
CA CYS A 131 11.32 -2.60 -2.94
C CYS A 131 10.35 -1.46 -2.60
N ALA A 132 9.06 -1.73 -2.68
CA ALA A 132 8.00 -0.90 -2.15
C ALA A 132 7.21 -1.69 -1.11
N LEU A 133 6.78 -1.02 -0.06
CA LEU A 133 5.89 -1.61 0.93
C LEU A 133 4.44 -1.45 0.49
N TYR A 134 3.59 -2.34 0.95
CA TYR A 134 2.16 -2.16 0.94
C TYR A 134 1.59 -2.24 2.35
N VAL A 135 0.43 -1.63 2.56
CA VAL A 135 -0.31 -1.65 3.82
C VAL A 135 -1.62 -2.40 3.61
N THR A 136 -2.07 -3.10 4.64
CA THR A 136 -3.35 -3.82 4.60
C THR A 136 -4.37 -3.14 5.49
N PHE A 137 -5.62 -3.07 5.01
CA PHE A 137 -6.75 -2.54 5.77
C PHE A 137 -7.90 -3.53 5.74
N ASP A 138 -8.52 -3.74 6.90
CA ASP A 138 -9.78 -4.48 7.01
C ASP A 138 -10.96 -3.55 6.67
N LEU A 139 -11.66 -3.86 5.59
CA LEU A 139 -12.84 -3.13 5.13
C LEU A 139 -14.16 -3.84 5.42
N SER A 140 -14.13 -4.98 6.11
CA SER A 140 -15.29 -5.87 6.28
C SER A 140 -16.50 -5.16 6.88
N GLY A 141 -16.28 -4.26 7.84
CA GLY A 141 -17.34 -3.49 8.50
C GLY A 141 -17.74 -2.17 7.83
N GLN A 142 -17.02 -1.78 6.76
CA GLN A 142 -17.22 -0.47 6.10
C GLN A 142 -17.89 -0.58 4.73
N LEU A 143 -17.82 -1.76 4.10
CA LEU A 143 -18.49 -2.01 2.83
C LEU A 143 -20.01 -2.12 3.01
N LYS A 144 -20.75 -1.49 2.09
CA LYS A 144 -22.19 -1.56 2.02
C LYS A 144 -22.59 -2.53 0.92
N GLN A 145 -23.67 -3.27 1.09
CA GLN A 145 -24.28 -3.98 -0.02
C GLN A 145 -24.82 -2.97 -1.03
N GLY A 146 -24.58 -3.19 -2.30
CA GLY A 146 -24.87 -2.24 -3.38
C GLY A 146 -23.63 -1.39 -3.73
N GLY A 147 -23.85 -0.12 -4.08
CA GLY A 147 -22.82 0.79 -4.55
C GLY A 147 -21.84 1.23 -3.45
N ASN A 148 -20.57 1.19 -3.78
CA ASN A 148 -19.47 1.72 -2.95
C ASN A 148 -18.54 2.56 -3.81
N ALA A 149 -17.80 3.47 -3.18
CA ALA A 149 -16.77 4.27 -3.81
C ALA A 149 -15.50 4.27 -2.96
N ILE A 150 -14.38 3.89 -3.58
CA ILE A 150 -13.05 4.02 -2.99
C ILE A 150 -12.36 5.25 -3.56
N GLY A 151 -11.73 6.06 -2.70
CA GLY A 151 -10.90 7.20 -3.07
C GLY A 151 -9.51 7.08 -2.46
N VAL A 152 -8.48 7.47 -3.20
CA VAL A 152 -7.12 7.55 -2.69
C VAL A 152 -6.49 8.86 -3.08
N MET A 153 -6.05 9.63 -2.09
CA MET A 153 -5.23 10.83 -2.27
C MET A 153 -3.77 10.40 -2.15
N LEU A 154 -2.94 10.80 -3.10
CA LEU A 154 -1.53 10.40 -3.13
C LEU A 154 -0.63 11.63 -3.15
N GLY A 155 0.34 11.68 -2.24
CA GLY A 155 1.36 12.72 -2.14
C GLY A 155 2.68 12.32 -2.75
N ASN A 156 3.60 13.27 -2.89
CA ASN A 156 4.96 13.01 -3.40
C ASN A 156 5.80 12.15 -2.43
N GLY A 157 5.64 12.36 -1.10
CA GLY A 157 6.38 11.64 -0.07
C GLY A 157 7.90 11.68 -0.30
N PHE A 158 8.55 10.58 0.09
CA PHE A 158 9.99 10.37 -0.19
C PHE A 158 10.26 9.77 -1.58
N PHE A 159 9.23 9.50 -2.35
CA PHE A 159 9.37 9.02 -3.73
C PHE A 159 9.78 10.14 -4.69
N ASN A 160 9.32 11.37 -4.44
CA ASN A 160 9.73 12.56 -5.19
C ASN A 160 9.98 13.72 -4.23
N ILE A 161 11.26 13.99 -3.92
CA ILE A 161 11.69 15.07 -3.03
C ILE A 161 12.20 16.22 -3.88
N PRO A 162 11.47 17.36 -3.97
CA PRO A 162 11.89 18.48 -4.79
C PRO A 162 13.11 19.18 -4.18
N ARG A 163 14.02 19.67 -5.04
CA ARG A 163 15.25 20.35 -4.64
C ARG A 163 15.01 21.60 -3.79
N GLU A 164 13.92 22.29 -3.99
CA GLU A 164 13.66 23.58 -3.33
C GLU A 164 13.37 23.48 -1.82
N ARG A 165 12.95 22.28 -1.34
CA ARG A 165 12.60 22.09 0.08
C ARG A 165 13.68 21.48 0.93
N TYR A 166 14.55 20.64 0.35
CA TYR A 166 15.56 19.91 1.10
C TYR A 166 16.90 19.94 0.38
N PHE A 167 17.90 20.51 1.02
CA PHE A 167 19.28 20.52 0.49
C PHE A 167 20.05 19.24 0.82
N LYS A 168 19.61 18.49 1.82
CA LYS A 168 20.34 17.32 2.34
C LYS A 168 19.90 15.99 1.77
N LEU A 169 18.66 15.90 1.28
CA LEU A 169 18.11 14.68 0.69
C LEU A 169 17.44 15.03 -0.62
N LEU A 170 17.95 14.50 -1.69
CA LEU A 170 17.41 14.65 -3.02
C LEU A 170 17.14 13.26 -3.59
N ALA A 171 15.91 13.01 -3.95
CA ALA A 171 15.53 11.80 -4.66
C ALA A 171 14.29 12.06 -5.51
N SER A 172 14.29 11.55 -6.72
CA SER A 172 13.09 11.47 -7.55
C SER A 172 13.14 10.17 -8.33
N TYR A 173 12.20 9.31 -8.05
CA TYR A 173 12.00 8.04 -8.76
C TYR A 173 10.91 8.17 -9.83
N GLY A 174 10.33 9.37 -9.98
CA GLY A 174 9.31 9.69 -10.96
C GLY A 174 7.99 10.12 -10.34
N ALA A 175 6.92 10.07 -11.14
CA ALA A 175 5.58 10.46 -10.71
C ALA A 175 5.03 9.52 -9.64
N PRO A 176 4.35 10.04 -8.61
CA PRO A 176 3.67 9.21 -7.61
C PRO A 176 2.70 8.22 -8.26
N ARG A 177 2.67 7.00 -7.74
CA ARG A 177 1.90 5.88 -8.30
C ARG A 177 1.15 5.13 -7.23
N LEU A 178 0.02 4.59 -7.61
CA LEU A 178 -0.84 3.76 -6.77
C LEU A 178 -0.96 2.37 -7.36
N LEU A 179 -0.82 1.36 -6.50
CA LEU A 179 -1.20 -0.03 -6.76
C LEU A 179 -2.15 -0.45 -5.64
N MET A 180 -3.33 -0.93 -5.98
CA MET A 180 -4.32 -1.35 -5.00
C MET A 180 -5.09 -2.57 -5.48
N LYS A 181 -5.35 -3.47 -4.52
CA LYS A 181 -6.28 -4.58 -4.63
C LYS A 181 -7.18 -4.58 -3.40
N ILE A 182 -8.50 -4.65 -3.59
CA ILE A 182 -9.46 -4.99 -2.55
C ILE A 182 -9.96 -6.40 -2.86
N GLN A 183 -9.73 -7.33 -1.94
CA GLN A 183 -10.26 -8.69 -2.02
C GLN A 183 -11.47 -8.81 -1.11
N ILE A 184 -12.61 -9.14 -1.69
CA ILE A 184 -13.88 -9.34 -0.99
C ILE A 184 -14.21 -10.83 -1.00
N GLU A 185 -14.35 -11.42 0.16
CA GLU A 185 -14.86 -12.78 0.37
C GLU A 185 -16.33 -12.68 0.82
N TYR A 186 -17.21 -13.29 0.08
CA TYR A 186 -18.63 -13.33 0.39
C TYR A 186 -19.02 -14.47 1.34
N ALA A 187 -20.17 -14.36 1.97
CA ALA A 187 -20.67 -15.37 2.89
C ALA A 187 -20.89 -16.76 2.25
N ASP A 188 -21.12 -16.80 0.94
CA ASP A 188 -21.26 -18.04 0.16
C ASP A 188 -19.91 -18.63 -0.29
N GLY A 189 -18.77 -18.03 0.11
CA GLY A 189 -17.43 -18.47 -0.24
C GLY A 189 -16.92 -17.99 -1.59
N SER A 190 -17.75 -17.30 -2.39
CA SER A 190 -17.30 -16.66 -3.63
C SER A 190 -16.44 -15.41 -3.31
N THR A 191 -15.64 -14.97 -4.29
CA THR A 191 -14.74 -13.82 -4.11
C THR A 191 -14.94 -12.79 -5.23
N GLN A 192 -14.64 -11.53 -4.92
CA GLN A 192 -14.57 -10.43 -5.88
C GLN A 192 -13.30 -9.64 -5.60
N ASP A 193 -12.55 -9.30 -6.66
CA ASP A 193 -11.40 -8.42 -6.58
C ASP A 193 -11.69 -7.08 -7.26
N ILE A 194 -11.39 -5.98 -6.58
CA ILE A 194 -11.39 -4.63 -7.14
C ILE A 194 -9.94 -4.18 -7.19
N VAL A 195 -9.47 -3.80 -8.36
CA VAL A 195 -8.05 -3.51 -8.59
C VAL A 195 -7.84 -2.16 -9.28
N THR A 196 -6.66 -1.58 -9.13
CA THR A 196 -6.23 -0.45 -9.94
C THR A 196 -5.97 -0.89 -11.38
N GLY A 197 -6.44 -0.10 -12.33
CA GLY A 197 -6.35 -0.37 -13.76
C GLY A 197 -6.56 0.89 -14.58
N THR A 198 -6.92 0.69 -15.83
CA THR A 198 -7.18 1.76 -16.81
C THR A 198 -8.67 2.07 -16.98
N ASP A 199 -9.51 1.42 -16.21
CA ASP A 199 -10.98 1.50 -16.20
C ASP A 199 -11.51 2.36 -15.05
#